data_0924bdf638a063106c4fe795b3bd7bcd
#
_entry.id   0924bdf638a063106c4fe795b3bd7bcd
#
_cell.length_a   1.000
_cell.length_b   1.000
_cell.length_c   1.000
_cell.angle_alpha   90.00
_cell.angle_beta   90.00
_cell.angle_gamma   90.00
#
_symmetry.space_group_name_H-M   'P 1'
#
loop_
_entity.id
_entity.type
_entity.pdbx_description
1 polymer ?
#
loop_
_entity_poly.entity_id
_entity_poly.type
_entity_poly.pdbx_seq_one_letter_code
_entity_poly.pdbx_strand_id
1 'polypeptide(L)'
;MEFIVEGIKYDLRPEEGGAFVIANDYKGEISIPASVIVDGLPISVVGVAEDAFYACDDLTSVTLPKGLRIIEKSAFESMSSLTEIVIPTSIEFIGKCAFCDCDNLQKVVLPSGLKYLSAEMFESCGALEKIILPQSVKTIGDGCFAACVNLKTIVLPEGLEKIGARAFHFCGNIDDLHIPSSVKEIGESAFYSC
;
A
#
# COMPACT_ATOMS: atom_id res chain seq x y z
N MET A 1 21.42 -12.14 -0.47
CA MET A 1 21.71 -13.22 0.51
C MET A 1 20.54 -13.32 1.47
N GLU A 2 19.89 -14.49 1.48
CA GLU A 2 18.72 -14.72 2.34
C GLU A 2 19.12 -15.19 3.75
N PHE A 3 18.36 -14.74 4.76
CA PHE A 3 18.55 -15.13 6.17
C PHE A 3 17.24 -14.95 6.95
N ILE A 4 17.15 -15.51 8.16
CA ILE A 4 15.97 -15.40 9.05
C ILE A 4 16.42 -14.83 10.38
N VAL A 5 15.70 -13.81 10.86
CA VAL A 5 15.84 -13.24 12.21
C VAL A 5 14.46 -13.15 12.84
N GLU A 6 14.29 -13.71 14.03
CA GLU A 6 13.03 -13.68 14.79
C GLU A 6 11.79 -14.11 13.96
N GLY A 7 11.97 -15.13 13.10
CA GLY A 7 10.91 -15.68 12.26
C GLY A 7 10.59 -14.88 10.99
N ILE A 8 11.23 -13.74 10.79
CA ILE A 8 11.08 -12.94 9.57
C ILE A 8 12.24 -13.26 8.62
N LYS A 9 11.91 -13.54 7.37
CA LYS A 9 12.87 -13.85 6.31
C LYS A 9 13.24 -12.58 5.55
N TYR A 10 14.53 -12.42 5.30
CA TYR A 10 15.09 -11.24 4.64
C TYR A 10 15.98 -11.63 3.47
N ASP A 11 16.04 -10.74 2.49
CA ASP A 11 17.08 -10.71 1.47
C ASP A 11 17.92 -9.43 1.64
N LEU A 12 19.25 -9.62 1.73
CA LEU A 12 20.19 -8.50 1.78
C LEU A 12 20.45 -7.95 0.39
N ARG A 13 20.11 -6.68 0.18
CA ARG A 13 20.29 -5.93 -1.07
C ARG A 13 21.16 -4.70 -0.83
N PRO A 14 22.49 -4.84 -0.82
CA PRO A 14 23.42 -3.73 -0.52
C PRO A 14 23.27 -2.54 -1.45
N GLU A 15 22.97 -2.80 -2.72
CA GLU A 15 22.73 -1.78 -3.76
C GLU A 15 21.49 -0.94 -3.50
N GLU A 16 20.52 -1.47 -2.75
CA GLU A 16 19.30 -0.76 -2.32
C GLU A 16 19.44 -0.19 -0.89
N GLY A 17 20.57 -0.44 -0.25
CA GLY A 17 20.95 0.15 1.03
C GLY A 17 20.50 -0.62 2.27
N GLY A 18 20.08 -1.91 2.16
CA GLY A 18 19.71 -2.67 3.33
C GLY A 18 19.06 -4.04 3.06
N ALA A 19 18.28 -4.50 4.03
CA ALA A 19 17.54 -5.75 3.96
C ALA A 19 16.09 -5.50 3.55
N PHE A 20 15.54 -6.43 2.80
CA PHE A 20 14.14 -6.51 2.41
C PHE A 20 13.48 -7.71 3.05
N VAL A 21 12.30 -7.52 3.62
CA VAL A 21 11.43 -8.64 4.00
C VAL A 21 10.99 -9.35 2.74
N ILE A 22 11.12 -10.66 2.70
CA ILE A 22 10.72 -11.50 1.57
C ILE A 22 9.74 -12.58 1.97
N ALA A 23 9.11 -13.23 1.00
CA ALA A 23 8.07 -14.22 1.22
C ALA A 23 8.49 -15.35 2.17
N ASN A 24 7.58 -15.68 3.09
CA ASN A 24 7.64 -16.80 4.01
C ASN A 24 6.22 -17.15 4.47
N ASP A 25 6.02 -18.26 5.17
CA ASP A 25 4.73 -18.65 5.76
C ASP A 25 4.46 -17.86 7.07
N TYR A 26 4.08 -16.59 6.90
CA TYR A 26 3.84 -15.68 8.02
C TYR A 26 2.45 -15.87 8.64
N LYS A 27 2.38 -15.79 9.98
CA LYS A 27 1.14 -15.97 10.76
C LYS A 27 1.08 -15.04 11.96
N GLY A 28 -0.14 -14.76 12.42
CA GLY A 28 -0.39 -13.99 13.63
C GLY A 28 -0.06 -12.51 13.48
N GLU A 29 0.81 -11.97 14.28
CA GLU A 29 1.22 -10.58 14.28
C GLU A 29 2.72 -10.46 14.04
N ILE A 30 3.12 -9.60 13.13
CA ILE A 30 4.53 -9.33 12.81
C ILE A 30 4.86 -7.87 13.09
N SER A 31 5.94 -7.65 13.81
CA SER A 31 6.56 -6.33 13.94
C SER A 31 7.93 -6.36 13.26
N ILE A 32 8.02 -5.71 12.10
CA ILE A 32 9.28 -5.63 11.35
C ILE A 32 10.21 -4.66 12.06
N PRO A 33 11.43 -5.08 12.50
CA PRO A 33 12.38 -4.20 13.16
C PRO A 33 13.00 -3.19 12.18
N ALA A 34 13.46 -2.05 12.70
CA ALA A 34 14.15 -1.05 11.88
C ALA A 34 15.53 -1.53 11.38
N SER A 35 16.14 -2.48 12.07
CA SER A 35 17.40 -3.12 11.68
C SER A 35 17.50 -4.54 12.23
N VAL A 36 18.30 -5.36 11.57
CA VAL A 36 18.63 -6.73 11.98
C VAL A 36 20.15 -6.87 12.11
N ILE A 37 20.60 -7.80 12.95
CA ILE A 37 22.04 -8.07 13.11
C ILE A 37 22.41 -9.24 12.19
N VAL A 38 23.37 -9.01 11.28
CA VAL A 38 23.93 -10.02 10.39
C VAL A 38 25.45 -10.01 10.55
N ASP A 39 26.03 -11.14 10.91
CA ASP A 39 27.47 -11.26 11.19
C ASP A 39 28.02 -10.22 12.17
N GLY A 40 27.20 -9.88 13.20
CA GLY A 40 27.55 -8.90 14.22
C GLY A 40 27.38 -7.43 13.80
N LEU A 41 26.94 -7.16 12.59
CA LEU A 41 26.74 -5.80 12.05
C LEU A 41 25.23 -5.46 11.95
N PRO A 42 24.81 -4.25 12.32
CA PRO A 42 23.45 -3.81 12.12
C PRO A 42 23.18 -3.48 10.66
N ILE A 43 22.16 -4.11 10.08
CA ILE A 43 21.68 -3.87 8.73
C ILE A 43 20.28 -3.25 8.81
N SER A 44 20.08 -2.09 8.22
CA SER A 44 18.76 -1.45 8.17
C SER A 44 17.77 -2.26 7.36
N VAL A 45 16.53 -2.37 7.84
CA VAL A 45 15.42 -2.93 7.04
C VAL A 45 14.77 -1.78 6.28
N VAL A 46 14.94 -1.76 4.96
CA VAL A 46 14.58 -0.64 4.09
C VAL A 46 13.42 -0.94 3.15
N GLY A 47 13.04 -2.21 2.99
CA GLY A 47 11.99 -2.58 2.07
C GLY A 47 11.18 -3.82 2.47
N VAL A 48 10.00 -3.91 1.87
CA VAL A 48 9.18 -5.12 1.76
C VAL A 48 9.17 -5.50 0.30
N ALA A 49 9.67 -6.69 -0.01
CA ALA A 49 9.85 -7.16 -1.38
C ALA A 49 8.53 -7.52 -2.07
N GLU A 50 8.60 -7.74 -3.39
CA GLU A 50 7.48 -8.25 -4.19
C GLU A 50 6.96 -9.54 -3.57
N ASP A 51 5.63 -9.65 -3.46
CA ASP A 51 4.89 -10.80 -2.93
C ASP A 51 5.27 -11.23 -1.49
N ALA A 52 5.95 -10.36 -0.72
CA ALA A 52 6.48 -10.74 0.61
C ALA A 52 5.41 -11.28 1.57
N PHE A 53 4.20 -10.74 1.53
CA PHE A 53 3.06 -11.15 2.35
C PHE A 53 1.86 -11.59 1.49
N TYR A 54 2.10 -11.94 0.22
CA TYR A 54 1.03 -12.37 -0.69
C TYR A 54 0.23 -13.53 -0.10
N ALA A 55 -1.10 -13.37 -0.02
CA ALA A 55 -2.05 -14.36 0.47
C ALA A 55 -1.70 -14.94 1.87
N CYS A 56 -1.06 -14.14 2.74
CA CYS A 56 -0.80 -14.54 4.12
C CYS A 56 -2.09 -14.40 4.96
N ASP A 57 -3.07 -15.27 4.74
CA ASP A 57 -4.41 -15.19 5.35
C ASP A 57 -4.41 -15.35 6.88
N ASP A 58 -3.43 -16.05 7.44
CA ASP A 58 -3.26 -16.22 8.88
C ASP A 58 -2.52 -15.03 9.54
N LEU A 59 -2.04 -14.03 8.77
CA LEU A 59 -1.32 -12.86 9.27
C LEU A 59 -2.29 -11.71 9.52
N THR A 60 -2.58 -11.44 10.80
CA THR A 60 -3.62 -10.49 11.20
C THR A 60 -3.13 -9.04 11.36
N SER A 61 -1.85 -8.84 11.56
CA SER A 61 -1.25 -7.51 11.77
C SER A 61 0.20 -7.44 11.31
N VAL A 62 0.56 -6.35 10.65
CA VAL A 62 1.94 -6.03 10.27
C VAL A 62 2.29 -4.62 10.73
N THR A 63 3.28 -4.50 11.61
CA THR A 63 3.84 -3.21 12.00
C THR A 63 5.08 -2.91 11.16
N LEU A 64 5.02 -1.80 10.42
CA LEU A 64 6.12 -1.33 9.56
C LEU A 64 7.06 -0.42 10.34
N PRO A 65 8.40 -0.57 10.20
CA PRO A 65 9.37 0.22 10.95
C PRO A 65 9.51 1.64 10.43
N LYS A 66 9.87 2.55 11.31
CA LYS A 66 10.36 3.87 10.91
C LYS A 66 11.67 3.69 10.15
N GLY A 67 11.77 4.27 8.95
CA GLY A 67 12.93 4.08 8.08
C GLY A 67 12.69 3.13 6.89
N LEU A 68 11.56 2.42 6.88
CA LEU A 68 11.12 1.67 5.69
C LEU A 68 10.90 2.65 4.52
N ARG A 69 11.52 2.38 3.37
CA ARG A 69 11.47 3.27 2.21
C ARG A 69 10.68 2.70 1.04
N ILE A 70 10.67 1.39 0.90
CA ILE A 70 10.15 0.72 -0.28
C ILE A 70 9.15 -0.36 0.12
N ILE A 71 7.98 -0.34 -0.52
CA ILE A 71 7.03 -1.46 -0.56
C ILE A 71 6.92 -1.84 -2.02
N GLU A 72 7.37 -3.03 -2.40
CA GLU A 72 7.37 -3.46 -3.79
C GLU A 72 5.98 -3.93 -4.24
N LYS A 73 5.87 -4.33 -5.51
CA LYS A 73 4.64 -4.79 -6.14
C LYS A 73 4.03 -5.96 -5.36
N SER A 74 2.69 -5.98 -5.23
CA SER A 74 1.93 -7.08 -4.61
C SER A 74 2.38 -7.47 -3.19
N ALA A 75 3.13 -6.59 -2.50
CA ALA A 75 3.78 -6.92 -1.22
C ALA A 75 2.81 -7.38 -0.12
N PHE A 76 1.56 -6.90 -0.14
CA PHE A 76 0.49 -7.26 0.78
C PHE A 76 -0.79 -7.68 0.03
N GLU A 77 -0.68 -8.12 -1.23
CA GLU A 77 -1.82 -8.52 -2.05
C GLU A 77 -2.53 -9.74 -1.45
N SER A 78 -3.86 -9.73 -1.50
CA SER A 78 -4.73 -10.83 -1.03
C SER A 78 -4.60 -11.17 0.46
N MET A 79 -4.21 -10.19 1.30
CA MET A 79 -4.18 -10.39 2.75
C MET A 79 -5.59 -10.27 3.34
N SER A 80 -6.34 -11.37 3.35
CA SER A 80 -7.74 -11.39 3.79
C SER A 80 -7.96 -11.08 5.28
N SER A 81 -6.94 -11.25 6.13
CA SER A 81 -7.03 -10.96 7.58
C SER A 81 -6.51 -9.57 7.97
N LEU A 82 -5.93 -8.80 7.05
CA LEU A 82 -5.41 -7.47 7.36
C LEU A 82 -6.56 -6.45 7.45
N THR A 83 -6.76 -5.86 8.62
CA THR A 83 -7.82 -4.87 8.83
C THR A 83 -7.32 -3.42 8.86
N GLU A 84 -6.07 -3.20 9.23
CA GLU A 84 -5.47 -1.87 9.21
C GLU A 84 -3.98 -1.91 8.87
N ILE A 85 -3.49 -0.83 8.26
CA ILE A 85 -2.07 -0.62 7.99
C ILE A 85 -1.70 0.85 8.18
N VAL A 86 -0.58 1.09 8.87
CA VAL A 86 0.02 2.42 9.00
C VAL A 86 1.32 2.46 8.22
N ILE A 87 1.33 3.24 7.14
CA ILE A 87 2.49 3.38 6.27
C ILE A 87 3.39 4.49 6.81
N PRO A 88 4.67 4.21 7.12
CA PRO A 88 5.56 5.18 7.74
C PRO A 88 5.90 6.35 6.81
N THR A 89 6.18 7.51 7.40
CA THR A 89 6.48 8.75 6.66
C THR A 89 7.78 8.72 5.86
N SER A 90 8.63 7.73 6.10
CA SER A 90 9.88 7.48 5.36
C SER A 90 9.67 6.82 4.00
N ILE A 91 8.43 6.36 3.69
CA ILE A 91 8.15 5.70 2.41
C ILE A 91 8.39 6.64 1.24
N GLU A 92 9.17 6.16 0.29
CA GLU A 92 9.50 6.81 -0.98
C GLU A 92 8.72 6.21 -2.15
N PHE A 93 8.45 4.89 -2.08
CA PHE A 93 7.78 4.15 -3.16
C PHE A 93 6.87 3.05 -2.61
N ILE A 94 5.68 2.93 -3.22
CA ILE A 94 4.73 1.83 -3.02
C ILE A 94 4.38 1.29 -4.40
N GLY A 95 4.58 0.01 -4.59
CA GLY A 95 4.40 -0.68 -5.87
C GLY A 95 2.94 -0.87 -6.30
N LYS A 96 2.77 -1.29 -7.55
CA LYS A 96 1.48 -1.70 -8.12
C LYS A 96 0.89 -2.85 -7.29
N CYS A 97 -0.43 -2.89 -7.13
CA CYS A 97 -1.17 -3.93 -6.39
C CYS A 97 -0.73 -4.13 -4.94
N ALA A 98 -0.02 -3.18 -4.33
CA ALA A 98 0.60 -3.40 -3.01
C ALA A 98 -0.38 -3.87 -1.93
N PHE A 99 -1.66 -3.50 -2.02
CA PHE A 99 -2.75 -3.89 -1.12
C PHE A 99 -4.00 -4.37 -1.89
N CYS A 100 -3.83 -4.85 -3.13
CA CYS A 100 -4.93 -5.37 -3.94
C CYS A 100 -5.58 -6.59 -3.26
N ASP A 101 -6.90 -6.75 -3.42
CA ASP A 101 -7.67 -7.86 -2.85
C ASP A 101 -7.55 -8.02 -1.31
N CYS A 102 -7.24 -6.95 -0.60
CA CYS A 102 -7.31 -6.91 0.86
C CYS A 102 -8.77 -6.69 1.31
N ASP A 103 -9.60 -7.70 1.18
CA ASP A 103 -11.06 -7.62 1.34
C ASP A 103 -11.53 -7.04 2.68
N ASN A 104 -10.78 -7.25 3.76
CA ASN A 104 -11.12 -6.79 5.11
C ASN A 104 -10.36 -5.53 5.55
N LEU A 105 -9.60 -4.89 4.66
CA LEU A 105 -8.84 -3.68 4.98
C LEU A 105 -9.78 -2.48 5.16
N GLN A 106 -9.94 -2.03 6.39
CA GLN A 106 -10.86 -0.95 6.78
C GLN A 106 -10.14 0.40 6.95
N LYS A 107 -8.87 0.36 7.36
CA LYS A 107 -8.14 1.57 7.72
C LYS A 107 -6.73 1.59 7.13
N VAL A 108 -6.46 2.65 6.40
CA VAL A 108 -5.13 2.91 5.84
C VAL A 108 -4.69 4.31 6.25
N VAL A 109 -3.50 4.41 6.84
CA VAL A 109 -2.85 5.70 7.11
C VAL A 109 -1.73 5.89 6.11
N LEU A 110 -1.92 6.83 5.17
CA LEU A 110 -0.94 7.15 4.13
C LEU A 110 0.07 8.20 4.62
N PRO A 111 1.35 8.12 4.21
CA PRO A 111 2.38 9.09 4.61
C PRO A 111 2.17 10.44 3.94
N SER A 112 2.38 11.53 4.67
CA SER A 112 2.12 12.90 4.22
C SER A 112 2.96 13.35 3.01
N GLY A 113 4.05 12.65 2.69
CA GLY A 113 4.93 12.93 1.55
C GLY A 113 4.62 12.18 0.26
N LEU A 114 3.64 11.26 0.28
CA LEU A 114 3.30 10.42 -0.87
C LEU A 114 2.78 11.27 -2.03
N LYS A 115 3.42 11.14 -3.21
CA LYS A 115 3.06 11.91 -4.41
C LYS A 115 2.20 11.13 -5.40
N TYR A 116 2.30 9.81 -5.38
CA TYR A 116 1.65 8.92 -6.34
C TYR A 116 0.97 7.78 -5.60
N LEU A 117 -0.26 7.48 -5.96
CA LEU A 117 -0.88 6.19 -5.68
C LEU A 117 -0.67 5.32 -6.91
N SER A 118 -0.01 4.20 -6.74
CA SER A 118 0.33 3.28 -7.83
C SER A 118 -0.94 2.62 -8.42
N ALA A 119 -0.81 2.07 -9.62
CA ALA A 119 -1.92 1.36 -10.25
C ALA A 119 -2.38 0.20 -9.36
N GLU A 120 -3.71 0.00 -9.28
CA GLU A 120 -4.36 -1.12 -8.59
C GLU A 120 -3.96 -1.23 -7.09
N MET A 121 -3.45 -0.14 -6.49
CA MET A 121 -2.86 -0.17 -5.14
C MET A 121 -3.84 -0.66 -4.06
N PHE A 122 -5.13 -0.35 -4.19
CA PHE A 122 -6.22 -0.73 -3.30
C PHE A 122 -7.40 -1.36 -4.07
N GLU A 123 -7.14 -1.92 -5.25
CA GLU A 123 -8.18 -2.61 -6.01
C GLU A 123 -8.82 -3.70 -5.14
N SER A 124 -10.15 -3.82 -5.21
CA SER A 124 -10.92 -4.83 -4.46
C SER A 124 -10.78 -4.75 -2.92
N CYS A 125 -10.39 -3.61 -2.34
CA CYS A 125 -10.45 -3.41 -0.89
C CYS A 125 -11.90 -3.22 -0.45
N GLY A 126 -12.67 -4.32 -0.40
CA GLY A 126 -14.12 -4.29 -0.22
C GLY A 126 -14.61 -3.68 1.08
N ALA A 127 -13.84 -3.75 2.17
CA ALA A 127 -14.19 -3.20 3.47
C ALA A 127 -13.74 -1.73 3.68
N LEU A 128 -13.04 -1.12 2.71
CA LEU A 128 -12.53 0.24 2.83
C LEU A 128 -13.66 1.26 2.66
N GLU A 129 -14.17 1.80 3.76
CA GLU A 129 -15.26 2.79 3.72
C GLU A 129 -14.76 4.23 3.57
N LYS A 130 -13.55 4.51 4.04
CA LYS A 130 -12.98 5.86 4.04
C LYS A 130 -11.47 5.81 3.85
N ILE A 131 -10.97 6.73 3.02
CA ILE A 131 -9.54 7.00 2.91
C ILE A 131 -9.28 8.51 2.83
N ILE A 132 -8.20 8.95 3.48
CA ILE A 132 -7.74 10.33 3.44
C ILE A 132 -6.46 10.39 2.63
N LEU A 133 -6.51 11.06 1.48
CA LEU A 133 -5.34 11.26 0.64
C LEU A 133 -4.51 12.43 1.16
N PRO A 134 -3.18 12.27 1.27
CA PRO A 134 -2.28 13.37 1.60
C PRO A 134 -2.36 14.51 0.58
N GLN A 135 -2.17 15.74 1.04
CA GLN A 135 -2.18 16.94 0.17
C GLN A 135 -1.05 16.93 -0.88
N SER A 136 -0.03 16.09 -0.68
CA SER A 136 1.09 15.90 -1.61
C SER A 136 0.75 15.09 -2.86
N VAL A 137 -0.37 14.33 -2.85
CA VAL A 137 -0.73 13.43 -3.94
C VAL A 137 -1.06 14.21 -5.20
N LYS A 138 -0.38 13.88 -6.30
CA LYS A 138 -0.51 14.46 -7.63
C LYS A 138 -1.19 13.52 -8.62
N THR A 139 -1.07 12.23 -8.40
CA THR A 139 -1.58 11.22 -9.34
C THR A 139 -2.22 10.06 -8.59
N ILE A 140 -3.40 9.68 -9.03
CA ILE A 140 -4.05 8.40 -8.69
C ILE A 140 -3.87 7.50 -9.91
N GLY A 141 -3.25 6.35 -9.72
CA GLY A 141 -2.94 5.38 -10.77
C GLY A 141 -4.18 4.66 -11.32
N ASP A 142 -3.98 3.94 -12.41
CA ASP A 142 -5.03 3.16 -13.05
C ASP A 142 -5.57 2.10 -12.08
N GLY A 143 -6.90 1.96 -12.01
CA GLY A 143 -7.55 0.96 -11.14
C GLY A 143 -7.30 1.13 -9.63
N CYS A 144 -6.70 2.23 -9.19
CA CYS A 144 -6.17 2.37 -7.80
C CYS A 144 -7.19 2.02 -6.71
N PHE A 145 -8.46 2.34 -6.90
CA PHE A 145 -9.57 2.02 -5.99
C PHE A 145 -10.68 1.23 -6.70
N ALA A 146 -10.39 0.59 -7.84
CA ALA A 146 -11.40 -0.17 -8.54
C ALA A 146 -12.00 -1.25 -7.63
N ALA A 147 -13.32 -1.45 -7.71
CA ALA A 147 -14.07 -2.38 -6.88
C ALA A 147 -13.96 -2.16 -5.34
N CYS A 148 -13.59 -0.96 -4.89
CA CYS A 148 -13.78 -0.56 -3.50
C CYS A 148 -15.27 -0.30 -3.24
N VAL A 149 -16.07 -1.35 -3.24
CA VAL A 149 -17.54 -1.28 -3.29
C VAL A 149 -18.18 -0.57 -2.10
N ASN A 150 -17.51 -0.50 -0.95
CA ASN A 150 -18.01 0.19 0.23
C ASN A 150 -17.35 1.55 0.47
N LEU A 151 -16.53 2.05 -0.45
CA LEU A 151 -15.89 3.35 -0.31
C LEU A 151 -16.95 4.47 -0.40
N LYS A 152 -17.20 5.14 0.73
CA LYS A 152 -18.19 6.22 0.86
C LYS A 152 -17.53 7.60 0.85
N THR A 153 -16.37 7.70 1.50
CA THR A 153 -15.71 8.98 1.72
C THR A 153 -14.29 8.98 1.21
N ILE A 154 -14.03 9.79 0.22
CA ILE A 154 -12.69 10.12 -0.24
C ILE A 154 -12.60 11.63 -0.52
N VAL A 155 -11.55 12.27 -0.03
CA VAL A 155 -11.28 13.69 -0.31
C VAL A 155 -10.07 13.77 -1.23
N LEU A 156 -10.31 14.26 -2.45
CA LEU A 156 -9.23 14.48 -3.41
C LEU A 156 -8.48 15.78 -3.05
N PRO A 157 -7.14 15.75 -3.00
CA PRO A 157 -6.36 16.94 -2.64
C PRO A 157 -6.40 18.01 -3.74
N GLU A 158 -6.43 19.28 -3.34
CA GLU A 158 -6.51 20.44 -4.24
C GLU A 158 -5.35 20.56 -5.26
N GLY A 159 -4.29 19.80 -5.04
CA GLY A 159 -3.15 19.74 -5.96
C GLY A 159 -3.14 18.51 -6.87
N LEU A 160 -4.21 17.69 -6.89
CA LEU A 160 -4.31 16.50 -7.73
C LEU A 160 -4.32 16.90 -9.22
N GLU A 161 -3.52 16.23 -10.04
CA GLU A 161 -3.35 16.58 -11.45
C GLU A 161 -3.89 15.50 -12.41
N LYS A 162 -3.87 14.23 -11.96
CA LYS A 162 -4.27 13.09 -12.79
C LYS A 162 -5.05 12.05 -12.00
N ILE A 163 -6.12 11.55 -12.61
CA ILE A 163 -6.89 10.36 -12.21
C ILE A 163 -6.75 9.33 -13.32
N GLY A 164 -6.23 8.16 -13.02
CA GLY A 164 -5.98 7.08 -13.96
C GLY A 164 -7.24 6.42 -14.52
N ALA A 165 -7.06 5.59 -15.54
CA ALA A 165 -8.14 4.78 -16.10
C ALA A 165 -8.71 3.83 -15.02
N ARG A 166 -10.05 3.71 -14.95
CA ARG A 166 -10.75 2.84 -13.99
C ARG A 166 -10.40 3.10 -12.51
N ALA A 167 -9.85 4.26 -12.16
CA ALA A 167 -9.34 4.54 -10.81
C ALA A 167 -10.39 4.35 -9.72
N PHE A 168 -11.67 4.58 -9.99
CA PHE A 168 -12.83 4.39 -9.10
C PHE A 168 -13.90 3.48 -9.72
N HIS A 169 -13.52 2.62 -10.66
CA HIS A 169 -14.46 1.71 -11.33
C HIS A 169 -15.17 0.82 -10.30
N PHE A 170 -16.52 0.76 -10.34
CA PHE A 170 -17.36 0.07 -9.37
C PHE A 170 -17.29 0.56 -7.91
N CYS A 171 -17.02 1.85 -7.69
CA CYS A 171 -17.13 2.50 -6.37
C CYS A 171 -18.51 3.12 -6.16
N GLY A 172 -19.57 2.33 -6.30
CA GLY A 172 -20.97 2.79 -6.35
C GLY A 172 -21.53 3.40 -5.05
N ASN A 173 -20.77 3.44 -3.97
CA ASN A 173 -21.18 4.01 -2.69
C ASN A 173 -20.51 5.36 -2.35
N ILE A 174 -19.78 5.97 -3.27
CA ILE A 174 -19.21 7.31 -3.05
C ILE A 174 -20.35 8.34 -3.07
N ASP A 175 -20.63 8.96 -1.91
CA ASP A 175 -21.77 9.85 -1.75
C ASP A 175 -21.57 11.24 -2.38
N ASP A 176 -20.40 11.85 -2.19
CA ASP A 176 -20.08 13.18 -2.68
C ASP A 176 -18.60 13.26 -3.05
N LEU A 177 -18.32 13.38 -4.34
CA LEU A 177 -16.96 13.46 -4.85
C LEU A 177 -16.71 14.79 -5.53
N HIS A 178 -15.99 15.67 -4.85
CA HIS A 178 -15.50 16.90 -5.45
C HIS A 178 -14.20 16.65 -6.24
N ILE A 179 -14.21 16.90 -7.56
CA ILE A 179 -13.01 16.84 -8.39
C ILE A 179 -12.36 18.23 -8.40
N PRO A 180 -11.13 18.39 -7.87
CA PRO A 180 -10.45 19.68 -7.83
C PRO A 180 -10.18 20.25 -9.24
N SER A 181 -10.21 21.57 -9.35
CA SER A 181 -9.94 22.28 -10.63
C SER A 181 -8.50 22.09 -11.15
N SER A 182 -7.61 21.58 -10.32
CA SER A 182 -6.22 21.23 -10.68
C SER A 182 -6.12 19.96 -11.54
N VAL A 183 -7.16 19.12 -11.57
CA VAL A 183 -7.16 17.87 -12.35
C VAL A 183 -7.18 18.20 -13.85
N LYS A 184 -6.15 17.75 -14.55
CA LYS A 184 -5.92 17.97 -15.99
C LYS A 184 -6.30 16.75 -16.84
N GLU A 185 -6.25 15.56 -16.23
CA GLU A 185 -6.45 14.29 -16.93
C GLU A 185 -7.31 13.34 -16.10
N ILE A 186 -8.35 12.78 -16.72
CA ILE A 186 -9.18 11.71 -16.18
C ILE A 186 -9.17 10.58 -17.20
N GLY A 187 -8.71 9.42 -16.78
CA GLY A 187 -8.58 8.24 -17.63
C GLY A 187 -9.92 7.60 -18.00
N GLU A 188 -9.87 6.70 -18.97
CA GLU A 188 -11.05 5.99 -19.46
C GLU A 188 -11.75 5.22 -18.32
N SER A 189 -13.08 5.34 -18.28
CA SER A 189 -13.93 4.63 -17.30
C SER A 189 -13.55 4.87 -15.82
N ALA A 190 -12.89 6.00 -15.51
CA ALA A 190 -12.37 6.30 -14.17
C ALA A 190 -13.47 6.23 -13.10
N PHE A 191 -14.71 6.58 -13.43
CA PHE A 191 -15.88 6.59 -12.54
C PHE A 191 -17.03 5.71 -13.05
N TYR A 192 -16.71 4.68 -13.84
CA TYR A 192 -17.75 3.80 -14.36
C TYR A 192 -18.41 3.02 -13.21
N SER A 193 -19.75 3.04 -13.17
CA SER A 193 -20.54 2.42 -12.09
C SER A 193 -20.22 2.95 -10.67
N CYS A 194 -19.97 4.25 -10.57
CA CYS A 194 -19.96 4.98 -9.31
C CYS A 194 -21.34 5.51 -8.94
#